data_99ac18e18011915b50b022c0af1cb121
#
_entry.id   99ac18e18011915b50b022c0af1cb121
#
_cell.length_a   1.000
_cell.length_b   1.000
_cell.length_c   1.000
_cell.angle_alpha   90.00
_cell.angle_beta   90.00
_cell.angle_gamma   90.00
#
_symmetry.space_group_name_H-M   'P 1'
#
loop_
_entity.id
_entity.type
_entity.pdbx_description
1 polymer ?
#
loop_
_entity_poly.entity_id
_entity_poly.type
_entity_poly.pdbx_seq_one_letter_code
_entity_poly.pdbx_strand_id
1 'polypeptide(L)'
;MKGDMRYTYPIWQMGFILLLIALTTIIGFTLDYELSNGTDSFLFQFSLEGVGFWCLAAWLVLLVIYLLIFGWKMHYHNKRNPSRQMKFLTLKPQEYMEDDELFEEVTRRATQKVYSYFTVALPFLASLFLILPIGKFGMLNALLLLAFGQYFIYYRSIRQYMEKDAE
;
A
#
# COMPACT_ATOMS: atom_id res chain seq x y z
N MET A 1 -18.93 15.61 -7.89
CA MET A 1 -17.56 15.10 -7.76
C MET A 1 -17.28 14.39 -6.40
N LYS A 2 -18.01 14.66 -5.32
CA LYS A 2 -17.89 13.92 -4.04
C LYS A 2 -18.47 12.50 -4.19
N GLY A 3 -17.65 11.51 -4.52
CA GLY A 3 -18.09 10.10 -4.58
C GLY A 3 -17.42 9.27 -5.68
N ASP A 4 -16.57 9.86 -6.49
CA ASP A 4 -15.81 9.09 -7.49
C ASP A 4 -14.68 8.31 -6.79
N MET A 5 -14.68 6.99 -6.98
CA MET A 5 -13.73 6.09 -6.32
C MET A 5 -12.29 6.35 -6.76
N ARG A 6 -12.07 6.94 -7.94
CA ARG A 6 -10.75 7.27 -8.47
C ARG A 6 -9.98 8.20 -7.53
N TYR A 7 -10.65 9.20 -6.93
CA TYR A 7 -10.03 10.12 -5.98
C TYR A 7 -9.75 9.50 -4.61
N THR A 8 -10.52 8.47 -4.23
CA THR A 8 -10.36 7.79 -2.94
C THR A 8 -9.48 6.54 -3.05
N TYR A 9 -9.13 6.11 -4.27
CA TYR A 9 -8.30 4.93 -4.51
C TYR A 9 -6.96 4.97 -3.75
N PRO A 10 -6.20 6.07 -3.75
CA PRO A 10 -4.95 6.14 -2.99
C PRO A 10 -5.14 5.93 -1.48
N ILE A 11 -6.28 6.36 -0.91
CA ILE A 11 -6.62 6.15 0.50
C ILE A 11 -6.80 4.64 0.78
N TRP A 12 -7.44 3.92 -0.15
CA TRP A 12 -7.58 2.47 -0.05
C TRP A 12 -6.22 1.76 -0.13
N GLN A 13 -5.32 2.21 -1.00
CA GLN A 13 -3.97 1.66 -1.06
C GLN A 13 -3.18 1.93 0.23
N MET A 14 -3.28 3.13 0.80
CA MET A 14 -2.68 3.44 2.11
C MET A 14 -3.22 2.54 3.21
N GLY A 15 -4.53 2.32 3.25
CA GLY A 15 -5.16 1.41 4.22
C GLY A 15 -4.66 -0.03 4.06
N PHE A 16 -4.51 -0.53 2.84
CA PHE A 16 -3.95 -1.85 2.58
C PHE A 16 -2.49 -1.96 3.04
N ILE A 17 -1.67 -0.95 2.77
CA ILE A 17 -0.27 -0.92 3.24
C ILE A 17 -0.20 -0.92 4.77
N LEU A 18 -1.09 -0.19 5.47
CA LEU A 18 -1.16 -0.23 6.93
C LEU A 18 -1.50 -1.63 7.45
N LEU A 19 -2.40 -2.36 6.78
CA LEU A 19 -2.66 -3.76 7.10
C LEU A 19 -1.43 -4.65 6.88
N LEU A 20 -0.65 -4.42 5.82
CA LEU A 20 0.60 -5.14 5.60
C LEU A 20 1.66 -4.81 6.66
N ILE A 21 1.80 -3.56 7.09
CA ILE A 21 2.69 -3.16 8.18
C ILE A 21 2.27 -3.86 9.49
N ALA A 22 0.98 -3.91 9.78
CA ALA A 22 0.48 -4.63 10.94
C ALA A 22 0.80 -6.13 10.86
N LEU A 23 0.62 -6.76 9.69
CA LEU A 23 0.96 -8.16 9.47
C LEU A 23 2.45 -8.42 9.72
N THR A 24 3.32 -7.66 9.05
CA THR A 24 4.78 -7.84 9.18
C THR A 24 5.26 -7.60 10.61
N THR A 25 4.62 -6.69 11.32
CA THR A 25 4.89 -6.41 12.74
C THR A 25 4.44 -7.59 13.62
N ILE A 26 3.23 -8.10 13.42
CA ILE A 26 2.72 -9.28 14.15
C ILE A 26 3.66 -10.46 13.91
N ILE A 27 3.99 -10.74 12.65
CA ILE A 27 4.91 -11.83 12.29
C ILE A 27 6.27 -11.62 12.94
N GLY A 28 6.81 -10.41 12.90
CA GLY A 28 8.11 -10.09 13.48
C GLY A 28 8.21 -10.27 15.00
N PHE A 29 7.09 -10.12 15.73
CA PHE A 29 7.03 -10.32 17.17
C PHE A 29 6.61 -11.72 17.60
N THR A 30 5.94 -12.47 16.72
CA THR A 30 5.33 -13.76 17.10
C THR A 30 6.03 -14.98 16.50
N LEU A 31 6.85 -14.79 15.46
CA LEU A 31 7.58 -15.89 14.85
C LEU A 31 9.00 -15.95 15.40
N ASP A 32 9.23 -16.86 16.32
CA ASP A 32 10.56 -17.38 16.60
C ASP A 32 10.92 -18.35 15.46
N TYR A 33 11.81 -17.90 14.56
CA TYR A 33 12.34 -18.79 13.54
C TYR A 33 13.80 -19.09 13.85
N GLU A 34 14.10 -20.34 14.05
CA GLU A 34 15.48 -20.83 14.05
C GLU A 34 15.87 -21.13 12.62
N LEU A 35 16.79 -20.33 12.06
CA LEU A 35 17.49 -20.67 10.84
C LEU A 35 18.53 -21.73 11.20
N SER A 36 18.17 -23.01 11.16
CA SER A 36 19.15 -24.07 11.28
C SER A 36 20.01 -24.12 10.02
N ASN A 37 21.25 -23.67 10.11
CA ASN A 37 22.29 -23.82 9.08
C ASN A 37 22.79 -25.28 8.99
N GLY A 38 21.91 -26.23 9.06
CA GLY A 38 22.19 -27.61 8.75
C GLY A 38 22.24 -27.80 7.23
N THR A 39 23.28 -28.46 6.79
CA THR A 39 23.84 -28.52 5.45
C THR A 39 22.95 -28.97 4.28
N ASP A 40 21.68 -29.32 4.44
CA ASP A 40 20.84 -29.79 3.29
C ASP A 40 19.30 -29.63 3.44
N SER A 41 18.78 -28.91 4.42
CA SER A 41 17.32 -28.72 4.52
C SER A 41 16.93 -27.36 5.13
N PHE A 42 16.19 -26.56 4.36
CA PHE A 42 15.48 -25.39 4.87
C PHE A 42 14.26 -25.87 5.66
N LEU A 43 14.39 -26.02 6.96
CA LEU A 43 13.25 -26.26 7.85
C LEU A 43 12.71 -24.90 8.33
N PHE A 44 11.55 -24.49 7.81
CA PHE A 44 10.76 -23.43 8.40
C PHE A 44 9.91 -24.01 9.53
N GLN A 45 10.34 -23.84 10.75
CA GLN A 45 9.54 -24.20 11.90
C GLN A 45 8.73 -22.98 12.33
N PHE A 46 7.42 -23.01 12.11
CA PHE A 46 6.49 -21.98 12.56
C PHE A 46 5.88 -22.42 13.89
N SER A 47 6.28 -21.82 14.99
CA SER A 47 5.57 -21.98 16.25
C SER A 47 4.64 -20.76 16.46
N LEU A 48 3.38 -20.93 16.10
CA LEU A 48 2.31 -19.98 16.37
C LEU A 48 1.60 -20.41 17.65
N GLU A 49 2.07 -19.95 18.79
CA GLU A 49 1.46 -20.27 20.09
C GLU A 49 0.80 -19.04 20.72
N GLY A 50 -0.30 -19.27 21.42
CA GLY A 50 -0.94 -18.29 22.30
C GLY A 50 -1.44 -17.02 21.61
N VAL A 51 -0.93 -15.86 22.07
CA VAL A 51 -1.40 -14.53 21.62
C VAL A 51 -1.15 -14.28 20.14
N GLY A 52 -0.05 -14.81 19.59
CA GLY A 52 0.30 -14.62 18.18
C GLY A 52 -0.74 -15.19 17.22
N PHE A 53 -1.27 -16.37 17.53
CA PHE A 53 -2.35 -16.99 16.75
C PHE A 53 -3.60 -16.11 16.72
N TRP A 54 -4.03 -15.58 17.89
CA TRP A 54 -5.22 -14.73 17.97
C TRP A 54 -5.03 -13.38 17.25
N CYS A 55 -3.82 -12.80 17.32
CA CYS A 55 -3.49 -11.58 16.58
C CYS A 55 -3.57 -11.81 15.07
N LEU A 56 -3.04 -12.93 14.56
CA LEU A 56 -3.12 -13.26 13.13
C LEU A 56 -4.56 -13.57 12.70
N ALA A 57 -5.31 -14.28 13.52
CA ALA A 57 -6.74 -14.55 13.24
C ALA A 57 -7.55 -13.25 13.16
N ALA A 58 -7.39 -12.35 14.12
CA ALA A 58 -8.02 -11.03 14.11
C ALA A 58 -7.61 -10.21 12.90
N TRP A 59 -6.32 -10.22 12.54
CA TRP A 59 -5.81 -9.53 11.35
C TRP A 59 -6.43 -10.10 10.07
N LEU A 60 -6.55 -11.42 9.92
CA LEU A 60 -7.20 -12.06 8.76
C LEU A 60 -8.66 -11.62 8.63
N VAL A 61 -9.40 -11.58 9.74
CA VAL A 61 -10.78 -11.10 9.74
C VAL A 61 -10.85 -9.65 9.27
N LEU A 62 -9.98 -8.78 9.78
CA LEU A 62 -9.89 -7.38 9.35
C LEU A 62 -9.56 -7.25 7.86
N LEU A 63 -8.62 -8.05 7.36
CA LEU A 63 -8.26 -8.06 5.95
C LEU A 63 -9.46 -8.47 5.07
N VAL A 64 -10.17 -9.54 5.44
CA VAL A 64 -11.35 -9.99 4.69
C VAL A 64 -12.42 -8.90 4.66
N ILE A 65 -12.75 -8.30 5.81
CA ILE A 65 -13.71 -7.18 5.89
C ILE A 65 -13.27 -6.03 5.00
N TYR A 66 -11.99 -5.66 5.06
CA TYR A 66 -11.43 -4.59 4.25
C TYR A 66 -11.58 -4.86 2.75
N LEU A 67 -11.23 -6.07 2.30
CA LEU A 67 -11.34 -6.48 0.89
C LEU A 67 -12.79 -6.53 0.42
N LEU A 68 -13.73 -6.98 1.27
CA LEU A 68 -15.16 -6.99 0.96
C LEU A 68 -15.70 -5.57 0.78
N ILE A 69 -15.37 -4.64 1.68
CA ILE A 69 -15.80 -3.24 1.59
C ILE A 69 -15.21 -2.58 0.34
N PHE A 70 -13.92 -2.81 0.07
CA PHE A 70 -13.25 -2.29 -1.11
C PHE A 70 -13.87 -2.84 -2.40
N GLY A 71 -14.05 -4.16 -2.50
CA GLY A 71 -14.66 -4.83 -3.65
C GLY A 71 -16.11 -4.36 -3.88
N TRP A 72 -16.88 -4.19 -2.82
CA TRP A 72 -18.26 -3.67 -2.92
C TRP A 72 -18.29 -2.24 -3.45
N LYS A 73 -17.45 -1.35 -2.91
CA LYS A 73 -17.34 0.03 -3.41
C LYS A 73 -16.90 0.09 -4.87
N MET A 74 -15.94 -0.74 -5.26
CA MET A 74 -15.47 -0.80 -6.64
C MET A 74 -16.55 -1.34 -7.58
N HIS A 75 -17.27 -2.39 -7.18
CA HIS A 75 -18.39 -2.91 -7.96
C HIS A 75 -19.49 -1.86 -8.14
N TYR A 76 -19.84 -1.15 -7.07
CA TYR A 76 -20.83 -0.09 -7.12
C TYR A 76 -20.41 1.08 -8.02
N HIS A 77 -19.13 1.47 -7.96
CA HIS A 77 -18.56 2.49 -8.86
C HIS A 77 -18.66 2.05 -10.32
N ASN A 78 -18.21 0.83 -10.64
CA ASN A 78 -18.22 0.29 -12.00
C ASN A 78 -19.65 0.17 -12.57
N LYS A 79 -20.62 -0.16 -11.74
CA LYS A 79 -22.03 -0.23 -12.14
C LYS A 79 -22.60 1.16 -12.48
N ARG A 80 -22.16 2.20 -11.77
CA ARG A 80 -22.60 3.60 -12.02
C ARG A 80 -21.87 4.27 -13.18
N ASN A 81 -20.64 3.87 -13.45
CA ASN A 81 -19.78 4.50 -14.45
C ASN A 81 -19.22 3.45 -15.43
N PRO A 82 -20.05 2.93 -16.36
CA PRO A 82 -19.62 1.86 -17.27
C PRO A 82 -18.53 2.29 -18.26
N SER A 83 -18.42 3.59 -18.57
CA SER A 83 -17.36 4.15 -19.42
C SER A 83 -16.03 4.34 -18.70
N ARG A 84 -16.00 4.30 -17.34
CA ARG A 84 -14.84 4.57 -16.50
C ARG A 84 -14.63 3.45 -15.48
N GLN A 85 -14.63 2.21 -15.97
CA GLN A 85 -14.51 1.03 -15.10
C GLN A 85 -13.12 0.89 -14.52
N MET A 86 -13.03 0.64 -13.23
CA MET A 86 -11.82 0.29 -12.53
C MET A 86 -11.66 -1.24 -12.52
N LYS A 87 -10.47 -1.73 -12.91
CA LYS A 87 -10.15 -3.16 -12.87
C LYS A 87 -9.39 -3.47 -11.58
N PHE A 88 -9.73 -4.59 -10.93
CA PHE A 88 -9.10 -5.00 -9.67
C PHE A 88 -7.61 -5.33 -9.82
N LEU A 89 -7.24 -5.95 -10.93
CA LEU A 89 -5.87 -6.32 -11.30
C LEU A 89 -5.49 -5.63 -12.60
N THR A 90 -4.99 -4.42 -12.50
CA THR A 90 -4.43 -3.71 -13.65
C THR A 90 -2.95 -3.48 -13.42
N LEU A 91 -2.11 -4.05 -14.30
CA LEU A 91 -0.67 -3.77 -14.31
C LEU A 91 -0.36 -2.33 -14.77
N LYS A 92 -1.30 -1.69 -15.46
CA LYS A 92 -1.19 -0.27 -15.80
C LYS A 92 -1.74 0.56 -14.65
N PRO A 93 -1.00 1.55 -14.14
CA PRO A 93 -1.53 2.52 -13.21
C PRO A 93 -2.81 3.13 -13.78
N GLN A 94 -3.86 3.26 -12.98
CA GLN A 94 -5.14 3.81 -13.42
C GLN A 94 -5.02 5.24 -13.93
N GLU A 95 -3.98 5.92 -13.57
CA GLU A 95 -3.55 7.25 -14.00
C GLU A 95 -3.39 7.38 -15.52
N TYR A 96 -3.07 6.27 -16.22
CA TYR A 96 -2.90 6.23 -17.68
C TYR A 96 -4.16 5.80 -18.45
N MET A 97 -5.30 5.64 -17.78
CA MET A 97 -6.54 5.16 -18.38
C MET A 97 -7.62 6.24 -18.48
N GLU A 98 -7.25 7.51 -18.35
CA GLU A 98 -8.19 8.61 -18.30
C GLU A 98 -8.27 9.35 -19.63
N ASP A 99 -9.51 9.53 -20.12
CA ASP A 99 -9.85 10.30 -21.32
C ASP A 99 -10.07 11.80 -21.02
N ASP A 100 -9.84 12.22 -19.76
CA ASP A 100 -10.04 13.60 -19.30
C ASP A 100 -8.68 14.33 -19.23
N GLU A 101 -8.44 15.26 -20.16
CA GLU A 101 -7.17 16.01 -20.27
C GLU A 101 -6.78 16.72 -18.98
N LEU A 102 -7.76 17.25 -18.25
CA LEU A 102 -7.50 17.95 -16.97
C LEU A 102 -7.01 16.96 -15.90
N PHE A 103 -7.65 15.82 -15.81
CA PHE A 103 -7.25 14.80 -14.84
C PHE A 103 -5.91 14.17 -15.20
N GLU A 104 -5.61 13.99 -16.49
CA GLU A 104 -4.30 13.54 -16.98
C GLU A 104 -3.19 14.49 -16.54
N GLU A 105 -3.37 15.80 -16.69
CA GLU A 105 -2.38 16.80 -16.27
C GLU A 105 -2.17 16.77 -14.74
N VAL A 106 -3.25 16.64 -13.95
CA VAL A 106 -3.19 16.55 -12.49
C VAL A 106 -2.43 15.30 -12.05
N THR A 107 -2.74 14.15 -12.63
CA THR A 107 -2.07 12.88 -12.32
C THR A 107 -0.61 12.90 -12.76
N ARG A 108 -0.28 13.47 -13.91
CA ARG A 108 1.09 13.65 -14.38
C ARG A 108 1.93 14.45 -13.39
N ARG A 109 1.41 15.58 -12.89
CA ARG A 109 2.11 16.40 -11.88
C ARG A 109 2.23 15.69 -10.53
N ALA A 110 1.22 14.93 -10.14
CA ALA A 110 1.28 14.12 -8.92
C ALA A 110 2.37 13.03 -9.03
N THR A 111 2.43 12.34 -10.17
CA THR A 111 3.44 11.31 -10.45
C THR A 111 4.86 11.90 -10.47
N GLN A 112 5.07 13.10 -11.01
CA GLN A 112 6.37 13.78 -10.95
C GLN A 112 6.83 14.02 -9.50
N LYS A 113 5.92 14.42 -8.60
CA LYS A 113 6.24 14.59 -7.16
C LYS A 113 6.58 13.27 -6.50
N VAL A 114 5.85 12.20 -6.84
CA VAL A 114 6.14 10.85 -6.36
C VAL A 114 7.53 10.39 -6.85
N TYR A 115 7.85 10.61 -8.11
CA TYR A 115 9.18 10.30 -8.65
C TYR A 115 10.29 11.03 -7.89
N SER A 116 10.13 12.35 -7.67
CA SER A 116 11.08 13.14 -6.88
C SER A 116 11.22 12.63 -5.44
N TYR A 117 10.14 12.20 -4.83
CA TYR A 117 10.15 11.56 -3.51
C TYR A 117 11.01 10.29 -3.51
N PHE A 118 10.81 9.38 -4.47
CA PHE A 118 11.60 8.15 -4.55
C PHE A 118 13.08 8.41 -4.83
N THR A 119 13.40 9.40 -5.65
CA THR A 119 14.79 9.77 -5.98
C THR A 119 15.59 10.13 -4.72
N VAL A 120 14.94 10.71 -3.70
CA VAL A 120 15.59 11.07 -2.43
C VAL A 120 15.42 9.98 -1.38
N ALA A 121 14.21 9.46 -1.23
CA ALA A 121 13.87 8.55 -0.13
C ALA A 121 14.53 7.16 -0.26
N LEU A 122 14.70 6.64 -1.49
CA LEU A 122 15.35 5.34 -1.71
C LEU A 122 16.85 5.35 -1.33
N PRO A 123 17.69 6.29 -1.81
CA PRO A 123 19.10 6.34 -1.39
C PRO A 123 19.25 6.60 0.10
N PHE A 124 18.38 7.45 0.68
CA PHE A 124 18.38 7.70 2.12
C PHE A 124 18.07 6.43 2.90
N LEU A 125 17.04 5.70 2.51
CA LEU A 125 16.66 4.44 3.16
C LEU A 125 17.75 3.38 3.02
N ALA A 126 18.36 3.26 1.85
CA ALA A 126 19.48 2.35 1.61
C ALA A 126 20.67 2.68 2.51
N SER A 127 20.99 3.98 2.67
CA SER A 127 22.04 4.44 3.58
C SER A 127 21.74 4.10 5.04
N LEU A 128 20.47 4.26 5.47
CA LEU A 128 20.04 3.87 6.82
C LEU A 128 20.23 2.37 7.06
N PHE A 129 19.91 1.53 6.09
CA PHE A 129 20.07 0.08 6.22
C PHE A 129 21.53 -0.36 6.31
N LEU A 130 22.46 0.41 5.72
CA LEU A 130 23.89 0.15 5.84
C LEU A 130 24.45 0.54 7.22
N ILE A 131 23.92 1.62 7.83
CA ILE A 131 24.43 2.17 9.08
C ILE A 131 23.78 1.49 10.30
N LEU A 132 22.47 1.23 10.22
CA LEU A 132 21.70 0.71 11.35
C LEU A 132 21.53 -0.82 11.24
N PRO A 133 21.77 -1.57 12.33
CA PRO A 133 21.54 -3.02 12.37
C PRO A 133 20.04 -3.31 12.47
N ILE A 134 19.29 -2.98 11.43
CA ILE A 134 17.84 -3.17 11.37
C ILE A 134 17.55 -4.61 10.95
N GLY A 135 16.75 -5.32 11.75
CA GLY A 135 16.30 -6.67 11.41
C GLY A 135 15.42 -6.69 10.16
N LYS A 136 15.31 -7.85 9.50
CA LYS A 136 14.59 -8.03 8.23
C LYS A 136 13.13 -7.51 8.25
N PHE A 137 12.41 -7.69 9.34
CA PHE A 137 11.05 -7.16 9.49
C PHE A 137 11.02 -5.64 9.58
N GLY A 138 12.03 -5.04 10.24
CA GLY A 138 12.20 -3.60 10.26
C GLY A 138 12.50 -3.02 8.88
N MET A 139 13.36 -3.68 8.09
CA MET A 139 13.63 -3.29 6.70
C MET A 139 12.36 -3.37 5.84
N LEU A 140 11.58 -4.46 5.99
CA LEU A 140 10.33 -4.63 5.27
C LEU A 140 9.31 -3.56 5.63
N ASN A 141 9.14 -3.26 6.93
CA ASN A 141 8.26 -2.17 7.37
C ASN A 141 8.70 -0.80 6.87
N ALA A 142 10.01 -0.54 6.81
CA ALA A 142 10.54 0.71 6.25
C ALA A 142 10.22 0.85 4.75
N LEU A 143 10.32 -0.24 3.97
CA LEU A 143 9.90 -0.26 2.56
C LEU A 143 8.39 -0.05 2.40
N LEU A 144 7.57 -0.65 3.27
CA LEU A 144 6.12 -0.43 3.27
C LEU A 144 5.76 1.02 3.64
N LEU A 145 6.48 1.63 4.59
CA LEU A 145 6.32 3.05 4.92
C LEU A 145 6.69 3.96 3.75
N LEU A 146 7.74 3.60 2.99
CA LEU A 146 8.09 4.31 1.76
C LEU A 146 6.97 4.23 0.72
N ALA A 147 6.38 3.06 0.52
CA ALA A 147 5.23 2.88 -0.36
C ALA A 147 3.98 3.64 0.16
N PHE A 148 3.76 3.70 1.47
CA PHE A 148 2.71 4.52 2.07
C PHE A 148 2.91 6.02 1.76
N GLY A 149 4.14 6.51 1.89
CA GLY A 149 4.49 7.90 1.57
C GLY A 149 4.21 8.26 0.11
N GLN A 150 4.44 7.32 -0.83
CA GLN A 150 4.09 7.47 -2.25
C GLN A 150 2.60 7.81 -2.42
N TYR A 151 1.71 6.96 -1.88
CA TYR A 151 0.27 7.15 -2.02
C TYR A 151 -0.24 8.38 -1.27
N PHE A 152 0.40 8.73 -0.15
CA PHE A 152 0.08 9.95 0.59
C PHE A 152 0.40 11.22 -0.20
N ILE A 153 1.59 11.29 -0.83
CA ILE A 153 2.00 12.42 -1.67
C ILE A 153 1.09 12.54 -2.88
N TYR A 154 0.79 11.41 -3.53
CA TYR A 154 -0.11 11.35 -4.67
C TYR A 154 -1.50 11.86 -4.31
N TYR A 155 -2.10 11.34 -3.24
CA TYR A 155 -3.41 11.78 -2.74
C TYR A 155 -3.46 13.26 -2.42
N ARG A 156 -2.45 13.75 -1.66
CA ARG A 156 -2.35 15.18 -1.31
C ARG A 156 -2.25 16.06 -2.55
N SER A 157 -1.51 15.65 -3.55
CA SER A 157 -1.34 16.39 -4.79
C SER A 157 -2.65 16.50 -5.57
N ILE A 158 -3.37 15.40 -5.76
CA ILE A 158 -4.67 15.42 -6.43
C ILE A 158 -5.66 16.32 -5.68
N ARG A 159 -5.73 16.18 -4.36
CA ARG A 159 -6.65 16.96 -3.56
C ARG A 159 -6.40 18.47 -3.66
N GLN A 160 -5.14 18.90 -3.62
CA GLN A 160 -4.77 20.30 -3.76
C GLN A 160 -5.19 20.92 -5.10
N TYR A 161 -5.13 20.13 -6.20
CA TYR A 161 -5.57 20.62 -7.51
C TYR A 161 -7.08 20.77 -7.57
N MET A 162 -7.81 19.79 -7.03
CA MET A 162 -9.27 19.83 -7.03
C MET A 162 -9.86 20.95 -6.17
N GLU A 163 -9.19 21.34 -5.09
CA GLU A 163 -9.60 22.47 -4.26
C GLU A 163 -9.39 23.82 -4.99
N LYS A 164 -8.35 23.93 -5.82
CA LYS A 164 -8.06 25.13 -6.61
C LYS A 164 -9.01 25.36 -7.80
N ASP A 165 -9.47 24.26 -8.42
CA ASP A 165 -10.42 24.34 -9.54
C ASP A 165 -11.87 24.54 -9.09
N ALA A 166 -12.12 24.53 -7.78
CA ALA A 166 -13.44 24.76 -7.19
C ALA A 166 -13.65 26.20 -6.68
N GLU A 167 -12.61 27.02 -6.65
CA GLU A 167 -12.63 28.47 -6.39
C GLU A 167 -12.69 29.27 -7.69
#